data_4d992ccb6466f89b865af819ee33cd68
#
_entry.id   4d992ccb6466f89b865af819ee33cd68
#
_cell.length_a   1.000
_cell.length_b   1.000
_cell.length_c   1.000
_cell.angle_alpha   90.00
_cell.angle_beta   90.00
_cell.angle_gamma   90.00
#
_symmetry.space_group_name_H-M   'P 1'
#
loop_
_entity.id
_entity.type
_entity.pdbx_description
1 polymer ?
#
loop_
_entity_poly.entity_id
_entity_poly.type
_entity_poly.pdbx_seq_one_letter_code
_entity_poly.pdbx_strand_id
1 'polypeptide(L)'
;MSELIRSAIFAGIAVGTAGFGNLAVGGLIGAVLFSFGLLTVLSYKLKLYTGTAGFFVRGEFGSLFLILLGNIIGCFIVGLLARVSPLGLPETAQKILEGRLATGAIRCGLLGIGCGFVMTTAITFARKGNVLLLLLGIRWLGRL
;
A
#
# COMPACT_ATOMS: atom_id res chain seq x y z
N MET A 1 -5.26 -2.32 -22.35
CA MET A 1 -5.52 -1.15 -21.48
C MET A 1 -6.56 -1.46 -20.40
N SER A 2 -7.70 -2.05 -20.72
CA SER A 2 -8.73 -2.44 -19.73
C SER A 2 -8.24 -3.42 -18.65
N GLU A 3 -7.46 -4.43 -19.01
CA GLU A 3 -6.89 -5.40 -18.06
C GLU A 3 -5.88 -4.78 -17.10
N LEU A 4 -5.07 -3.83 -17.58
CA LEU A 4 -4.12 -3.11 -16.74
C LEU A 4 -4.84 -2.33 -15.65
N ILE A 5 -5.86 -1.55 -16.03
CA ILE A 5 -6.65 -0.74 -15.09
C ILE A 5 -7.41 -1.64 -14.12
N ARG A 6 -8.05 -2.71 -14.59
CA ARG A 6 -8.74 -3.68 -13.74
C ARG A 6 -7.79 -4.29 -12.70
N SER A 7 -6.63 -4.76 -13.15
CA SER A 7 -5.60 -5.32 -12.26
C SER A 7 -5.11 -4.30 -11.24
N ALA A 8 -4.96 -3.02 -11.64
CA ALA A 8 -4.56 -1.95 -10.75
C ALA A 8 -5.65 -1.61 -9.71
N ILE A 9 -6.94 -1.59 -10.11
CA ILE A 9 -8.04 -1.38 -9.17
C ILE A 9 -8.10 -2.50 -8.13
N PHE A 10 -7.99 -3.77 -8.54
CA PHE A 10 -7.94 -4.90 -7.61
C PHE A 10 -6.74 -4.86 -6.67
N ALA A 11 -5.57 -4.40 -7.15
CA ALA A 11 -4.42 -4.18 -6.28
C ALA A 11 -4.71 -3.10 -5.22
N GLY A 12 -5.36 -2.01 -5.61
CA GLY A 12 -5.81 -0.96 -4.71
C GLY A 12 -6.81 -1.46 -3.67
N ILE A 13 -7.79 -2.28 -4.08
CA ILE A 13 -8.76 -2.91 -3.16
C ILE A 13 -8.03 -3.83 -2.17
N ALA A 14 -7.12 -4.68 -2.63
CA ALA A 14 -6.39 -5.60 -1.76
C ALA A 14 -5.55 -4.85 -0.71
N VAL A 15 -4.81 -3.82 -1.13
CA VAL A 15 -4.00 -3.00 -0.21
C VAL A 15 -4.89 -2.13 0.69
N GLY A 16 -5.97 -1.59 0.15
CA GLY A 16 -6.95 -0.81 0.93
C GLY A 16 -7.60 -1.64 2.04
N THR A 17 -8.03 -2.87 1.72
CA THR A 17 -8.61 -3.81 2.70
C THR A 17 -7.58 -4.19 3.78
N ALA A 18 -6.33 -4.42 3.38
CA ALA A 18 -5.24 -4.68 4.32
C ALA A 18 -4.94 -3.47 5.22
N GLY A 19 -4.98 -2.25 4.65
CA GLY A 19 -4.88 -1.00 5.40
C GLY A 19 -6.02 -0.82 6.39
N PHE A 20 -7.25 -1.16 5.99
CA PHE A 20 -8.42 -1.20 6.87
C PHE A 20 -8.18 -2.13 8.07
N GLY A 21 -7.73 -3.37 7.83
CA GLY A 21 -7.41 -4.31 8.90
C GLY A 21 -6.30 -3.80 9.83
N ASN A 22 -5.27 -3.16 9.27
CA ASN A 22 -4.20 -2.55 10.05
C ASN A 22 -4.69 -1.40 10.94
N LEU A 23 -5.56 -0.54 10.42
CA LEU A 23 -6.15 0.57 11.19
C LEU A 23 -7.07 0.06 12.31
N ALA A 24 -7.82 -1.03 12.06
CA ALA A 24 -8.75 -1.59 13.02
C ALA A 24 -8.05 -2.25 14.22
N VAL A 25 -6.96 -2.96 13.98
CA VAL A 25 -6.29 -3.77 15.01
C VAL A 25 -5.01 -3.11 15.53
N GLY A 26 -4.26 -2.44 14.65
CA GLY A 26 -3.00 -1.79 15.01
C GLY A 26 -1.87 -2.77 15.38
N GLY A 27 -0.75 -2.22 15.77
CA GLY A 27 0.40 -2.96 16.30
C GLY A 27 0.96 -4.04 15.36
N LEU A 28 1.50 -5.11 15.94
CA LEU A 28 2.10 -6.21 15.19
C LEU A 28 1.07 -6.99 14.37
N ILE A 29 -0.11 -7.22 14.93
CA ILE A 29 -1.17 -7.99 14.27
C ILE A 29 -1.67 -7.19 13.05
N GLY A 30 -1.86 -5.88 13.19
CA GLY A 30 -2.21 -5.01 12.05
C GLY A 30 -1.16 -5.06 10.94
N ALA A 31 0.13 -5.05 11.27
CA ALA A 31 1.22 -5.18 10.29
C ALA A 31 1.18 -6.53 9.55
N VAL A 32 0.87 -7.63 10.25
CA VAL A 32 0.69 -8.95 9.66
C VAL A 32 -0.50 -8.94 8.69
N LEU A 33 -1.65 -8.38 9.11
CA LEU A 33 -2.83 -8.25 8.24
C LEU A 33 -2.52 -7.41 6.99
N PHE A 34 -1.75 -6.33 7.13
CA PHE A 34 -1.31 -5.54 5.99
C PHE A 34 -0.44 -6.35 5.01
N SER A 35 0.40 -7.23 5.53
CA SER A 35 1.24 -8.12 4.72
C SER A 35 0.42 -9.09 3.88
N PHE A 36 -0.73 -9.57 4.36
CA PHE A 36 -1.64 -10.41 3.58
C PHE A 36 -2.17 -9.70 2.32
N GLY A 37 -2.47 -8.41 2.41
CA GLY A 37 -2.85 -7.63 1.23
C GLY A 37 -1.75 -7.58 0.17
N LEU A 38 -0.50 -7.41 0.58
CA LEU A 38 0.64 -7.45 -0.34
C LEU A 38 0.89 -8.85 -0.90
N LEU A 39 0.76 -9.90 -0.09
CA LEU A 39 0.82 -11.28 -0.56
C LEU A 39 -0.27 -11.58 -1.59
N THR A 40 -1.49 -11.07 -1.38
CA THR A 40 -2.59 -11.16 -2.34
C THR A 40 -2.20 -10.52 -3.67
N VAL A 41 -1.67 -9.29 -3.64
CA VAL A 41 -1.20 -8.58 -4.84
C VAL A 41 -0.13 -9.39 -5.58
N LEU A 42 0.81 -10.00 -4.86
CA LEU A 42 1.89 -10.80 -5.44
C LEU A 42 1.39 -12.12 -6.01
N SER A 43 0.50 -12.82 -5.28
CA SER A 43 -0.05 -14.12 -5.68
C SER A 43 -0.90 -14.02 -6.94
N TYR A 44 -1.74 -12.98 -7.03
CA TYR A 44 -2.56 -12.71 -8.21
C TYR A 44 -1.85 -11.89 -9.29
N LYS A 45 -0.55 -11.57 -9.11
CA LYS A 45 0.26 -10.75 -10.03
C LYS A 45 -0.41 -9.42 -10.39
N LEU A 46 -1.10 -8.80 -9.42
CA LEU A 46 -1.79 -7.54 -9.62
C LEU A 46 -0.80 -6.38 -9.80
N LYS A 47 -1.23 -5.35 -10.51
CA LYS A 47 -0.41 -4.18 -10.80
C LYS A 47 -0.50 -3.16 -9.67
N LEU A 48 0.44 -3.25 -8.73
CA LEU A 48 0.61 -2.28 -7.65
C LEU A 48 1.67 -1.25 -8.03
N TYR A 49 1.36 0.03 -7.84
CA TYR A 49 2.26 1.14 -8.18
C TYR A 49 3.64 0.99 -7.52
N THR A 50 3.70 0.78 -6.22
CA THR A 50 4.96 0.66 -5.47
C THR A 50 5.81 -0.53 -5.92
N GLY A 51 5.18 -1.63 -6.37
CA GLY A 51 5.87 -2.80 -6.91
C GLY A 51 6.28 -2.65 -8.38
N THR A 52 5.75 -1.66 -9.09
CA THR A 52 6.05 -1.40 -10.51
C THR A 52 7.02 -0.23 -10.66
N ALA A 53 6.86 0.82 -9.86
CA ALA A 53 7.66 2.03 -9.91
C ALA A 53 9.15 1.78 -9.63
N GLY A 54 9.49 0.82 -8.76
CA GLY A 54 10.88 0.45 -8.45
C GLY A 54 11.63 -0.24 -9.61
N PHE A 55 10.91 -0.72 -10.64
CA PHE A 55 11.46 -1.39 -11.82
C PHE A 55 11.12 -0.64 -13.12
N PHE A 56 10.89 0.65 -12.99
CA PHE A 56 10.43 1.50 -14.08
C PHE A 56 11.48 1.62 -15.21
N VAL A 57 11.04 1.45 -16.46
CA VAL A 57 11.83 1.68 -17.67
C VAL A 57 11.37 2.98 -18.33
N ARG A 58 12.32 3.79 -18.80
CA ARG A 58 12.00 5.03 -19.52
C ARG A 58 11.10 4.74 -20.73
N GLY A 59 9.94 5.41 -20.78
CA GLY A 59 8.93 5.27 -21.85
C GLY A 59 7.58 4.70 -21.37
N GLU A 60 7.48 4.12 -20.17
CA GLU A 60 6.23 3.53 -19.66
C GLU A 60 5.46 4.45 -18.67
N PHE A 61 5.73 5.77 -18.69
CA PHE A 61 5.08 6.73 -17.77
C PHE A 61 3.55 6.67 -17.82
N GLY A 62 2.97 6.50 -19.02
CA GLY A 62 1.52 6.41 -19.16
C GLY A 62 0.93 5.20 -18.46
N SER A 63 1.57 4.03 -18.58
CA SER A 63 1.15 2.80 -17.89
C SER A 63 1.29 2.94 -16.38
N LEU A 64 2.39 3.53 -15.91
CA LEU A 64 2.63 3.74 -14.48
C LEU A 64 1.59 4.69 -13.87
N PHE A 65 1.24 5.76 -14.58
CA PHE A 65 0.20 6.71 -14.17
C PHE A 65 -1.18 6.04 -14.10
N LEU A 66 -1.53 5.21 -15.09
CA LEU A 66 -2.78 4.44 -15.09
C LEU A 66 -2.84 3.44 -13.91
N ILE A 67 -1.71 2.81 -13.57
CA ILE A 67 -1.63 1.93 -12.39
C ILE A 67 -1.87 2.73 -11.12
N LEU A 68 -1.26 3.91 -10.99
CA LEU A 68 -1.46 4.78 -9.83
C LEU A 68 -2.94 5.17 -9.69
N LEU A 69 -3.57 5.63 -10.76
CA LEU A 69 -5.01 5.98 -10.77
C LEU A 69 -5.88 4.78 -10.39
N GLY A 70 -5.61 3.61 -10.95
CA GLY A 70 -6.34 2.38 -10.62
C GLY A 70 -6.20 2.01 -9.14
N ASN A 71 -4.99 2.12 -8.58
CA ASN A 71 -4.77 1.86 -7.15
C ASN A 71 -5.52 2.88 -6.26
N ILE A 72 -5.53 4.17 -6.64
CA ILE A 72 -6.27 5.21 -5.91
C ILE A 72 -7.77 4.89 -5.93
N ILE A 73 -8.34 4.54 -7.08
CA ILE A 73 -9.76 4.17 -7.21
C ILE A 73 -10.07 2.96 -6.31
N GLY A 74 -9.23 1.92 -6.34
CA GLY A 74 -9.40 0.74 -5.50
C GLY A 74 -9.37 1.06 -4.01
N CYS A 75 -8.41 1.85 -3.56
CA CYS A 75 -8.31 2.31 -2.17
C CYS A 75 -9.52 3.18 -1.78
N PHE A 76 -9.99 4.04 -2.69
CA PHE A 76 -11.16 4.89 -2.45
C PHE A 76 -12.44 4.08 -2.24
N ILE A 77 -12.66 3.02 -3.03
CA ILE A 77 -13.78 2.10 -2.84
C ILE A 77 -13.77 1.50 -1.43
N VAL A 78 -12.61 1.01 -0.97
CA VAL A 78 -12.46 0.47 0.38
C VAL A 78 -12.64 1.55 1.44
N GLY A 79 -12.14 2.77 1.20
CA GLY A 79 -12.33 3.92 2.08
C GLY A 79 -13.82 4.28 2.28
N LEU A 80 -14.64 4.18 1.23
CA LEU A 80 -16.10 4.35 1.33
C LEU A 80 -16.74 3.25 2.19
N LEU A 81 -16.31 2.00 2.00
CA LEU A 81 -16.77 0.89 2.85
C LEU A 81 -16.36 1.07 4.31
N ALA A 82 -15.16 1.62 4.55
CA ALA A 82 -14.67 1.92 5.90
C ALA A 82 -15.56 2.91 6.66
N ARG A 83 -16.22 3.84 5.97
CA ARG A 83 -17.16 4.81 6.59
C ARG A 83 -18.42 4.15 7.14
N VAL A 84 -18.83 3.02 6.58
CA VAL A 84 -20.00 2.26 7.05
C VAL A 84 -19.66 1.34 8.22
N SER A 85 -18.36 1.14 8.49
CA SER A 85 -17.89 0.29 9.58
C SER A 85 -18.12 0.93 10.95
N PRO A 86 -18.61 0.17 11.95
CA PRO A 86 -18.81 0.66 13.32
C PRO A 86 -17.51 0.82 14.12
N LEU A 87 -16.33 0.59 13.52
CA LEU A 87 -15.03 0.52 14.19
C LEU A 87 -14.33 1.89 14.41
N GLY A 88 -15.00 3.02 14.16
CA GLY A 88 -14.38 4.36 14.35
C GLY A 88 -13.13 4.62 13.49
N LEU A 89 -12.99 3.93 12.39
CA LEU A 89 -11.82 3.98 11.51
C LEU A 89 -11.55 5.36 10.89
N PRO A 90 -12.59 6.18 10.54
CA PRO A 90 -12.36 7.52 10.03
C PRO A 90 -11.61 8.41 11.03
N GLU A 91 -11.91 8.30 12.32
CA GLU A 91 -11.24 9.08 13.37
C GLU A 91 -9.78 8.66 13.55
N THR A 92 -9.50 7.35 13.50
CA THR A 92 -8.14 6.83 13.56
C THR A 92 -7.33 7.27 12.35
N ALA A 93 -7.91 7.21 11.16
CA ALA A 93 -7.28 7.66 9.92
C ALA A 93 -7.02 9.17 9.93
N GLN A 94 -7.94 9.97 10.47
CA GLN A 94 -7.79 11.41 10.59
C GLN A 94 -6.63 11.79 11.53
N LYS A 95 -6.50 11.16 12.69
CA LYS A 95 -5.36 11.38 13.60
C LYS A 95 -4.02 11.10 12.94
N ILE A 96 -3.94 10.01 12.16
CA ILE A 96 -2.72 9.66 11.42
C ILE A 96 -2.43 10.71 10.34
N LEU A 97 -3.45 11.17 9.61
CA LEU A 97 -3.33 12.19 8.58
C LEU A 97 -2.85 13.52 9.18
N GLU A 98 -3.44 13.97 10.28
CA GLU A 98 -3.03 15.18 10.98
C GLU A 98 -1.57 15.12 11.43
N GLY A 99 -1.13 13.99 11.99
CA GLY A 99 0.26 13.75 12.35
C GLY A 99 1.21 13.83 11.15
N ARG A 100 0.79 13.31 9.99
CA ARG A 100 1.57 13.40 8.75
C ARG A 100 1.63 14.83 8.19
N LEU A 101 0.53 15.55 8.22
CA LEU A 101 0.48 16.95 7.79
C LEU A 101 1.34 17.85 8.69
N ALA A 102 1.32 17.62 10.01
CA ALA A 102 2.16 18.34 10.98
C ALA A 102 3.66 18.10 10.77
N THR A 103 4.04 16.95 10.19
CA THR A 103 5.45 16.61 9.89
C THR A 103 6.05 17.51 8.80
N GLY A 104 5.23 18.10 7.94
CA GLY A 104 5.64 18.99 6.85
C GLY A 104 6.01 18.24 5.55
N ALA A 105 5.80 18.90 4.42
CA ALA A 105 5.91 18.27 3.09
C ALA A 105 7.29 17.69 2.78
N ILE A 106 8.37 18.40 3.14
CA ILE A 106 9.76 17.96 2.85
C ILE A 106 10.10 16.70 3.63
N ARG A 107 9.79 16.66 4.92
CA ARG A 107 10.05 15.47 5.76
C ARG A 107 9.19 14.29 5.31
N CYS A 108 7.92 14.52 4.98
CA CYS A 108 7.06 13.48 4.43
C CYS A 108 7.59 12.94 3.09
N GLY A 109 8.12 13.80 2.23
CA GLY A 109 8.76 13.40 0.98
C GLY A 109 9.97 12.50 1.20
N LEU A 110 10.89 12.88 2.10
CA LEU A 110 12.08 12.08 2.44
C LEU A 110 11.70 10.73 3.05
N LEU A 111 10.75 10.71 3.99
CA LEU A 111 10.22 9.47 4.57
C LEU A 111 9.54 8.59 3.50
N GLY A 112 8.84 9.22 2.54
CA GLY A 112 8.21 8.53 1.41
C GLY A 112 9.23 7.82 0.51
N ILE A 113 10.40 8.43 0.26
CA ILE A 113 11.50 7.80 -0.49
C ILE A 113 12.01 6.57 0.26
N GLY A 114 12.29 6.70 1.56
CA GLY A 114 12.72 5.57 2.40
C GLY A 114 11.68 4.45 2.44
N CYS A 115 10.41 4.80 2.61
CA CYS A 115 9.29 3.86 2.56
C CYS A 115 9.23 3.12 1.22
N GLY A 116 9.34 3.84 0.10
CA GLY A 116 9.36 3.25 -1.25
C GLY A 116 10.50 2.27 -1.45
N PHE A 117 11.71 2.60 -0.97
CA PHE A 117 12.86 1.71 -1.05
C PHE A 117 12.64 0.40 -0.27
N VAL A 118 12.20 0.50 0.99
CA VAL A 118 11.92 -0.68 1.83
C VAL A 118 10.81 -1.53 1.23
N MET A 119 9.74 -0.90 0.73
CA MET A 119 8.63 -1.62 0.10
C MET A 119 9.07 -2.35 -1.17
N THR A 120 9.84 -1.70 -2.05
CA THR A 120 10.37 -2.34 -3.27
C THR A 120 11.26 -3.52 -2.92
N THR A 121 12.11 -3.37 -1.91
CA THR A 121 13.00 -4.44 -1.41
C THR A 121 12.19 -5.60 -0.85
N ALA A 122 11.19 -5.34 0.00
CA ALA A 122 10.32 -6.36 0.59
C ALA A 122 9.55 -7.15 -0.47
N ILE A 123 9.03 -6.46 -1.49
CA ILE A 123 8.34 -7.10 -2.63
C ILE A 123 9.32 -7.96 -3.43
N THR A 124 10.55 -7.51 -3.64
CA THR A 124 11.58 -8.27 -4.36
C THR A 124 11.92 -9.57 -3.63
N PHE A 125 12.08 -9.53 -2.30
CA PHE A 125 12.31 -10.73 -1.50
C PHE A 125 11.11 -11.69 -1.52
N ALA A 126 9.90 -11.15 -1.43
CA ALA A 126 8.70 -11.98 -1.51
C ALA A 126 8.55 -12.68 -2.87
N ARG A 127 8.91 -12.01 -3.98
CA ARG A 127 8.94 -12.61 -5.32
C ARG A 127 9.96 -13.75 -5.43
N LYS A 128 11.02 -13.71 -4.63
CA LYS A 128 12.04 -14.77 -4.52
C LYS A 128 11.65 -15.88 -3.54
N GLY A 129 10.41 -15.90 -3.05
CA GLY A 129 9.91 -16.90 -2.11
C GLY A 129 10.22 -16.62 -0.64
N ASN A 130 10.79 -15.47 -0.30
CA ASN A 130 11.19 -15.14 1.06
C ASN A 130 10.15 -14.24 1.76
N VAL A 131 9.01 -14.85 2.09
CA VAL A 131 7.85 -14.15 2.70
C VAL A 131 8.18 -13.54 4.06
N LEU A 132 9.10 -14.15 4.83
CA LEU A 132 9.51 -13.65 6.15
C LEU A 132 10.11 -12.25 6.06
N LEU A 133 10.91 -11.97 5.03
CA LEU A 133 11.51 -10.65 4.82
C LEU A 133 10.47 -9.58 4.41
N LEU A 134 9.38 -9.99 3.75
CA LEU A 134 8.24 -9.12 3.52
C LEU A 134 7.61 -8.66 4.85
N LEU A 135 7.35 -9.60 5.75
CA LEU A 135 6.77 -9.32 7.07
C LEU A 135 7.65 -8.39 7.91
N LEU A 136 8.96 -8.62 7.90
CA LEU A 136 9.93 -7.80 8.64
C LEU A 136 10.04 -6.38 8.06
N GLY A 137 10.03 -6.24 6.73
CA GLY A 137 10.07 -4.94 6.06
C GLY A 137 8.86 -4.08 6.41
N ILE A 138 7.67 -4.67 6.42
CA ILE A 138 6.42 -3.96 6.77
C ILE A 138 6.40 -3.56 8.24
N ARG A 139 6.91 -4.40 9.14
CA ARG A 139 7.04 -4.06 10.56
C ARG A 139 7.95 -2.84 10.78
N TRP A 140 9.03 -2.75 10.00
CA TRP A 140 9.95 -1.61 10.08
C TRP A 140 9.30 -0.32 9.58
N LEU A 141 8.54 -0.40 8.49
CA LEU A 141 7.75 0.72 7.94
C LEU A 141 6.74 1.30 8.90
N GLY A 142 6.11 0.47 9.72
CA GLY A 142 5.13 0.92 10.72
C GLY A 142 5.72 1.77 11.86
N ARG A 143 7.07 1.87 11.94
CA ARG A 143 7.79 2.70 12.93
C ARG A 143 8.31 4.02 12.36
N LEU A 144 8.24 4.22 11.05
CA LEU A 144 8.55 5.48 10.36
C LEU A 144 7.30 6.34 10.21
#